data_353fcbbd64f1d77c85df6ab2551bdc17
#
_entry.id   353fcbbd64f1d77c85df6ab2551bdc17
#
_cell.length_a   1.000
_cell.length_b   1.000
_cell.length_c   1.000
_cell.angle_alpha   90.00
_cell.angle_beta   90.00
_cell.angle_gamma   90.00
#
_symmetry.space_group_name_H-M   'P 1'
#
loop_
_entity.id
_entity.type
_entity.pdbx_description
1 polymer ?
#
loop_
_entity_poly.entity_id
_entity_poly.type
_entity_poly.pdbx_seq_one_letter_code
_entity_poly.pdbx_strand_id
1 'polypeptide(L)'
;MMLYEFCAENVTLLEKAMKAGAQRIELCDNLAVGGTTPSYGVIQAAVDLAKPYGATVMTMIRPRGGDFVYSDLEIEIMLADIQKAKEAGSQGVVFGVLTEKNEIDVSKMQRLLEDCKGLEVVFHMAFDSIPAEYQFGEMDWLIENDVQRILTHGGPANEPIEEHFAWLDELIEHAADRIDIMPGGGIHLGNRQQIIDSLAVDQLHGTKIVF
;
A
#
# COMPACT_ATOMS: atom_id res chain seq x y z
N MET A 1 0.18 -18.38 -6.69
CA MET A 1 0.90 -17.74 -7.85
C MET A 1 1.36 -16.39 -7.36
N MET A 2 2.65 -16.04 -7.50
CA MET A 2 3.20 -14.76 -7.00
C MET A 2 2.55 -13.59 -7.71
N LEU A 3 2.04 -12.63 -6.96
CA LEU A 3 1.48 -11.37 -7.44
C LEU A 3 2.54 -10.27 -7.35
N TYR A 4 2.77 -9.58 -8.45
CA TYR A 4 3.65 -8.42 -8.48
C TYR A 4 2.82 -7.14 -8.55
N GLU A 5 2.92 -6.30 -7.52
CA GLU A 5 2.36 -4.97 -7.49
C GLU A 5 3.40 -3.94 -7.92
N PHE A 6 3.11 -3.23 -9.00
CA PHE A 6 3.99 -2.17 -9.49
C PHE A 6 3.55 -0.83 -8.93
N CYS A 7 4.46 -0.17 -8.20
CA CYS A 7 4.26 1.20 -7.72
C CYS A 7 4.54 2.19 -8.84
N ALA A 8 3.51 2.88 -9.28
CA ALA A 8 3.54 3.77 -10.43
C ALA A 8 3.37 5.23 -10.03
N GLU A 9 4.20 6.10 -10.61
CA GLU A 9 3.91 7.53 -10.64
C GLU A 9 3.18 7.85 -11.95
N ASN A 10 1.92 8.30 -11.83
CA ASN A 10 1.10 8.61 -12.99
C ASN A 10 0.91 7.39 -13.92
N VAL A 11 0.58 7.61 -15.19
CA VAL A 11 0.29 6.54 -16.17
C VAL A 11 1.48 6.14 -17.03
N THR A 12 2.64 6.78 -16.86
CA THR A 12 3.77 6.75 -17.82
C THR A 12 4.31 5.34 -18.11
N LEU A 13 4.38 4.48 -17.11
CA LEU A 13 4.96 3.13 -17.23
C LEU A 13 3.94 2.01 -17.09
N LEU A 14 2.65 2.30 -16.95
CA LEU A 14 1.62 1.31 -16.63
C LEU A 14 1.56 0.17 -17.67
N GLU A 15 1.42 0.49 -18.96
CA GLU A 15 1.39 -0.55 -20.00
C GLU A 15 2.65 -1.40 -20.02
N LYS A 16 3.83 -0.78 -19.83
CA LYS A 16 5.10 -1.51 -19.77
C LYS A 16 5.12 -2.47 -18.59
N ALA A 17 4.66 -2.02 -17.41
CA ALA A 17 4.62 -2.83 -16.21
C ALA A 17 3.67 -4.02 -16.37
N MET A 18 2.45 -3.81 -16.87
CA MET A 18 1.48 -4.87 -17.09
C MET A 18 1.93 -5.86 -18.15
N LYS A 19 2.54 -5.40 -19.25
CA LYS A 19 3.17 -6.27 -20.25
C LYS A 19 4.32 -7.10 -19.70
N ALA A 20 5.03 -6.59 -18.68
CA ALA A 20 6.12 -7.28 -17.99
C ALA A 20 5.64 -8.18 -16.84
N GLY A 21 4.32 -8.26 -16.59
CA GLY A 21 3.73 -9.21 -15.64
C GLY A 21 3.25 -8.60 -14.33
N ALA A 22 3.13 -7.28 -14.20
CA ALA A 22 2.44 -6.66 -13.06
C ALA A 22 0.93 -6.97 -13.14
N GLN A 23 0.39 -7.55 -12.08
CA GLN A 23 -1.04 -7.89 -11.98
C GLN A 23 -1.82 -6.84 -11.16
N ARG A 24 -1.13 -6.04 -10.37
CA ARG A 24 -1.71 -4.94 -9.58
C ARG A 24 -0.83 -3.71 -9.69
N ILE A 25 -1.46 -2.56 -9.66
CA ILE A 25 -0.83 -1.25 -9.73
C ILE A 25 -1.18 -0.49 -8.46
N GLU A 26 -0.19 -0.09 -7.68
CA GLU A 26 -0.37 1.00 -6.73
C GLU A 26 -0.15 2.30 -7.48
N LEU A 27 -1.22 3.09 -7.64
CA LEU A 27 -1.18 4.33 -8.42
C LEU A 27 -0.97 5.53 -7.51
N CYS A 28 0.16 6.18 -7.69
CA CYS A 28 0.58 7.37 -6.95
C CYS A 28 0.79 8.57 -7.89
N ASP A 29 0.88 9.73 -7.29
CA ASP A 29 1.60 10.90 -7.81
C ASP A 29 2.79 11.19 -6.88
N ASN A 30 3.76 11.99 -7.32
CA ASN A 30 4.87 12.52 -6.54
C ASN A 30 5.60 11.47 -5.66
N LEU A 31 6.15 10.44 -6.28
CA LEU A 31 6.94 9.41 -5.57
C LEU A 31 8.19 9.97 -4.87
N ALA A 32 8.66 11.17 -5.24
CA ALA A 32 9.77 11.83 -4.58
C ALA A 32 9.51 12.13 -3.08
N VAL A 33 8.23 12.19 -2.67
CA VAL A 33 7.82 12.36 -1.27
C VAL A 33 7.16 11.11 -0.69
N GLY A 34 7.32 9.97 -1.37
CA GLY A 34 6.74 8.68 -0.96
C GLY A 34 5.33 8.41 -1.48
N GLY A 35 4.91 9.14 -2.52
CA GLY A 35 3.59 9.01 -3.13
C GLY A 35 2.53 9.90 -2.47
N THR A 36 1.70 10.52 -3.30
CA THR A 36 0.51 11.29 -2.90
C THR A 36 -0.67 10.85 -3.77
N THR A 37 -1.87 11.35 -3.45
CA THR A 37 -3.09 11.06 -4.23
C THR A 37 -2.93 11.56 -5.66
N PRO A 38 -3.12 10.72 -6.69
CA PRO A 38 -3.11 11.16 -8.08
C PRO A 38 -4.41 11.91 -8.42
N SER A 39 -4.37 12.73 -9.47
CA SER A 39 -5.58 13.43 -9.93
C SER A 39 -6.66 12.44 -10.40
N TYR A 40 -7.93 12.83 -10.31
CA TYR A 40 -9.06 12.03 -10.80
C TYR A 40 -8.87 11.54 -12.24
N GLY A 41 -8.38 12.41 -13.14
CA GLY A 41 -8.14 12.04 -14.53
C GLY A 41 -7.06 10.98 -14.70
N VAL A 42 -6.02 11.01 -13.86
CA VAL A 42 -4.98 9.99 -13.83
C VAL A 42 -5.55 8.65 -13.34
N ILE A 43 -6.37 8.66 -12.28
CA ILE A 43 -7.00 7.44 -11.75
C ILE A 43 -7.88 6.80 -12.82
N GLN A 44 -8.76 7.58 -13.46
CA GLN A 44 -9.64 7.09 -14.52
C GLN A 44 -8.86 6.50 -15.70
N ALA A 45 -7.83 7.20 -16.16
CA ALA A 45 -6.98 6.72 -17.25
C ALA A 45 -6.24 5.42 -16.88
N ALA A 46 -5.72 5.31 -15.65
CA ALA A 46 -5.04 4.12 -15.18
C ALA A 46 -5.97 2.91 -15.11
N VAL A 47 -7.19 3.09 -14.57
CA VAL A 47 -8.21 2.04 -14.53
C VAL A 47 -8.57 1.56 -15.93
N ASP A 48 -8.78 2.48 -16.89
CA ASP A 48 -9.08 2.12 -18.27
C ASP A 48 -7.92 1.40 -18.96
N LEU A 49 -6.69 1.82 -18.71
CA LEU A 49 -5.48 1.15 -19.22
C LEU A 49 -5.26 -0.24 -18.61
N ALA A 50 -5.67 -0.47 -17.37
CA ALA A 50 -5.50 -1.76 -16.69
C ALA A 50 -6.49 -2.83 -17.16
N LYS A 51 -7.70 -2.45 -17.59
CA LYS A 51 -8.77 -3.37 -17.98
C LYS A 51 -8.36 -4.43 -19.01
N PRO A 52 -7.67 -4.11 -20.14
CA PRO A 52 -7.28 -5.12 -21.13
C PRO A 52 -6.29 -6.15 -20.61
N TYR A 53 -5.58 -5.84 -19.52
CA TYR A 53 -4.59 -6.71 -18.90
C TYR A 53 -5.17 -7.52 -17.74
N GLY A 54 -6.41 -7.24 -17.32
CA GLY A 54 -7.00 -7.82 -16.12
C GLY A 54 -6.27 -7.42 -14.82
N ALA A 55 -5.52 -6.30 -14.88
CA ALA A 55 -4.81 -5.79 -13.71
C ALA A 55 -5.74 -4.92 -12.85
N THR A 56 -5.50 -4.91 -11.54
CA THR A 56 -6.23 -4.08 -10.57
C THR A 56 -5.46 -2.80 -10.25
N VAL A 57 -6.19 -1.74 -9.90
CA VAL A 57 -5.61 -0.44 -9.54
C VAL A 57 -5.97 -0.13 -8.08
N MET A 58 -4.96 0.06 -7.26
CA MET A 58 -5.02 0.50 -5.88
C MET A 58 -4.58 1.97 -5.87
N THR A 59 -5.48 2.88 -5.50
CA THR A 59 -5.19 4.33 -5.55
C THR A 59 -4.63 4.81 -4.22
N MET A 60 -3.47 5.46 -4.25
CA MET A 60 -2.92 6.14 -3.09
C MET A 60 -3.84 7.28 -2.64
N ILE A 61 -4.21 7.29 -1.37
CA ILE A 61 -4.97 8.36 -0.71
C ILE A 61 -4.06 8.99 0.35
N ARG A 62 -3.31 9.99 -0.06
CA ARG A 62 -2.34 10.68 0.78
C ARG A 62 -2.23 12.14 0.35
N PRO A 63 -2.75 13.09 1.16
CA PRO A 63 -2.89 14.49 0.73
C PRO A 63 -1.56 15.21 0.59
N ARG A 64 -0.51 14.75 1.27
CA ARG A 64 0.84 15.34 1.25
C ARG A 64 1.92 14.34 1.62
N GLY A 65 3.16 14.67 1.32
CA GLY A 65 4.35 14.00 1.87
C GLY A 65 4.59 14.33 3.36
N GLY A 66 5.67 13.81 3.91
CA GLY A 66 6.05 13.95 5.32
C GLY A 66 5.41 12.86 6.20
N ASP A 67 5.03 13.24 7.43
CA ASP A 67 4.43 12.32 8.41
C ASP A 67 3.03 11.83 7.99
N PHE A 68 2.45 10.98 8.83
CA PHE A 68 1.12 10.40 8.64
C PHE A 68 0.10 10.93 9.67
N VAL A 69 0.43 12.05 10.33
CA VAL A 69 -0.44 12.72 11.29
C VAL A 69 -1.21 13.83 10.58
N TYR A 70 -2.47 13.61 10.30
CA TYR A 70 -3.28 14.50 9.48
C TYR A 70 -4.24 15.34 10.33
N SER A 71 -4.45 16.59 9.93
CA SER A 71 -5.49 17.47 10.46
C SER A 71 -6.89 17.00 10.03
N ASP A 72 -7.95 17.49 10.69
CA ASP A 72 -9.32 17.17 10.29
C ASP A 72 -9.62 17.60 8.85
N LEU A 73 -9.06 18.73 8.40
CA LEU A 73 -9.20 19.18 7.01
C LEU A 73 -8.56 18.20 6.02
N GLU A 74 -7.39 17.65 6.35
CA GLU A 74 -6.73 16.64 5.51
C GLU A 74 -7.53 15.33 5.46
N ILE A 75 -8.19 14.94 6.55
CA ILE A 75 -9.10 13.80 6.56
C ILE A 75 -10.33 14.05 5.65
N GLU A 76 -10.91 15.26 5.65
CA GLU A 76 -11.98 15.61 4.70
C GLU A 76 -11.51 15.53 3.23
N ILE A 77 -10.27 15.93 2.95
CA ILE A 77 -9.66 15.78 1.62
C ILE A 77 -9.55 14.29 1.26
N MET A 78 -9.02 13.46 2.19
CA MET A 78 -8.87 12.02 1.96
C MET A 78 -10.22 11.33 1.73
N LEU A 79 -11.28 11.69 2.46
CA LEU A 79 -12.64 11.19 2.24
C LEU A 79 -13.13 11.52 0.83
N ALA A 80 -12.95 12.78 0.39
CA ALA A 80 -13.32 13.19 -0.96
C ALA A 80 -12.52 12.41 -2.03
N ASP A 81 -11.23 12.18 -1.81
CA ASP A 81 -10.35 11.44 -2.71
C ASP A 81 -10.76 9.95 -2.80
N ILE A 82 -11.14 9.31 -1.69
CA ILE A 82 -11.68 7.93 -1.66
C ILE A 82 -12.93 7.85 -2.55
N GLN A 83 -13.86 8.80 -2.43
CA GLN A 83 -15.05 8.82 -3.28
C GLN A 83 -14.69 8.97 -4.77
N LYS A 84 -13.71 9.82 -5.10
CA LYS A 84 -13.23 9.99 -6.48
C LYS A 84 -12.51 8.77 -7.02
N ALA A 85 -11.72 8.08 -6.21
CA ALA A 85 -11.11 6.81 -6.59
C ALA A 85 -12.19 5.75 -6.90
N LYS A 86 -13.22 5.67 -6.07
CA LYS A 86 -14.36 4.77 -6.25
C LYS A 86 -15.15 5.10 -7.52
N GLU A 87 -15.49 6.37 -7.75
CA GLU A 87 -16.16 6.84 -8.97
C GLU A 87 -15.35 6.54 -10.24
N ALA A 88 -14.01 6.63 -10.18
CA ALA A 88 -13.12 6.31 -11.28
C ALA A 88 -12.98 4.80 -11.55
N GLY A 89 -13.46 3.95 -10.63
CA GLY A 89 -13.46 2.49 -10.76
C GLY A 89 -12.19 1.81 -10.23
N SER A 90 -11.44 2.45 -9.31
CA SER A 90 -10.39 1.77 -8.56
C SER A 90 -10.94 0.55 -7.83
N GLN A 91 -10.14 -0.52 -7.76
CA GLN A 91 -10.51 -1.72 -7.01
C GLN A 91 -10.19 -1.59 -5.52
N GLY A 92 -9.29 -0.69 -5.16
CA GLY A 92 -8.95 -0.42 -3.78
C GLY A 92 -8.23 0.91 -3.58
N VAL A 93 -7.96 1.20 -2.32
CA VAL A 93 -7.27 2.41 -1.88
C VAL A 93 -6.16 2.07 -0.89
N VAL A 94 -5.15 2.93 -0.85
CA VAL A 94 -3.95 2.76 -0.04
C VAL A 94 -3.78 3.98 0.85
N PHE A 95 -3.81 3.82 2.16
CA PHE A 95 -3.60 4.91 3.13
C PHE A 95 -3.18 4.38 4.49
N GLY A 96 -2.79 5.28 5.39
CA GLY A 96 -2.55 5.02 6.80
C GLY A 96 -2.50 6.35 7.56
N VAL A 97 -3.12 6.38 8.73
CA VAL A 97 -3.19 7.58 9.58
C VAL A 97 -2.67 7.23 10.96
N LEU A 98 -1.71 7.99 11.42
CA LEU A 98 -1.08 7.81 12.72
C LEU A 98 -1.34 9.01 13.64
N THR A 99 -1.18 8.77 14.93
CA THR A 99 -1.08 9.81 15.96
C THR A 99 0.35 10.36 16.03
N GLU A 100 0.56 11.44 16.79
CA GLU A 100 1.90 11.98 17.11
C GLU A 100 2.81 10.98 17.84
N LYS A 101 2.24 9.88 18.37
CA LYS A 101 2.98 8.81 19.03
C LYS A 101 3.30 7.63 18.09
N ASN A 102 3.01 7.78 16.81
CA ASN A 102 3.10 6.71 15.82
C ASN A 102 2.26 5.47 16.15
N GLU A 103 1.10 5.65 16.73
CA GLU A 103 0.05 4.63 16.90
C GLU A 103 -1.03 4.88 15.85
N ILE A 104 -1.84 3.90 15.46
CA ILE A 104 -2.97 4.12 14.55
C ILE A 104 -3.93 5.16 15.17
N ASP A 105 -4.27 6.21 14.42
CA ASP A 105 -5.35 7.12 14.81
C ASP A 105 -6.70 6.45 14.53
N VAL A 106 -7.15 5.67 15.48
CA VAL A 106 -8.37 4.84 15.39
C VAL A 106 -9.58 5.66 14.94
N SER A 107 -9.76 6.86 15.48
CA SER A 107 -10.92 7.71 15.15
C SER A 107 -10.93 8.13 13.69
N LYS A 108 -9.77 8.57 13.17
CA LYS A 108 -9.64 9.01 11.78
C LYS A 108 -9.65 7.83 10.82
N MET A 109 -8.97 6.72 11.17
CA MET A 109 -8.99 5.50 10.37
C MET A 109 -10.41 4.95 10.22
N GLN A 110 -11.21 4.86 11.28
CA GLN A 110 -12.60 4.37 11.21
C GLN A 110 -13.46 5.22 10.25
N ARG A 111 -13.31 6.56 10.31
CA ARG A 111 -14.03 7.46 9.38
C ARG A 111 -13.68 7.19 7.92
N LEU A 112 -12.39 6.95 7.61
CA LEU A 112 -11.95 6.62 6.25
C LEU A 112 -12.46 5.24 5.80
N LEU A 113 -12.38 4.24 6.68
CA LEU A 113 -12.82 2.87 6.40
C LEU A 113 -14.33 2.77 6.13
N GLU A 114 -15.16 3.59 6.81
CA GLU A 114 -16.60 3.66 6.53
C GLU A 114 -16.92 4.01 5.07
N ASP A 115 -16.10 4.86 4.44
CA ASP A 115 -16.25 5.28 3.05
C ASP A 115 -15.65 4.30 2.05
N CYS A 116 -14.82 3.34 2.51
CA CYS A 116 -14.16 2.34 1.66
C CYS A 116 -15.05 1.14 1.29
N LYS A 117 -16.33 1.11 1.70
CA LYS A 117 -17.21 -0.04 1.41
C LYS A 117 -17.23 -0.40 -0.08
N GLY A 118 -16.84 -1.65 -0.39
CA GLY A 118 -16.72 -2.18 -1.74
C GLY A 118 -15.37 -1.93 -2.42
N LEU A 119 -14.40 -1.37 -1.71
CA LEU A 119 -13.00 -1.25 -2.11
C LEU A 119 -12.14 -2.15 -1.22
N GLU A 120 -11.04 -2.68 -1.76
CA GLU A 120 -9.94 -3.21 -0.93
C GLU A 120 -9.21 -2.05 -0.25
N VAL A 121 -8.75 -2.27 0.98
CA VAL A 121 -7.95 -1.30 1.73
C VAL A 121 -6.58 -1.86 2.02
N VAL A 122 -5.55 -1.07 1.72
CA VAL A 122 -4.16 -1.35 2.07
C VAL A 122 -3.69 -0.31 3.08
N PHE A 123 -3.18 -0.76 4.21
CA PHE A 123 -2.43 0.10 5.12
C PHE A 123 -0.97 0.17 4.63
N HIS A 124 -0.52 1.35 4.24
CA HIS A 124 0.78 1.54 3.60
C HIS A 124 1.95 1.55 4.61
N MET A 125 3.15 1.88 4.14
CA MET A 125 4.39 1.89 4.93
C MET A 125 4.40 2.87 6.13
N ALA A 126 3.30 3.54 6.46
CA ALA A 126 3.11 4.14 7.78
C ALA A 126 3.22 3.10 8.89
N PHE A 127 2.97 1.83 8.58
CA PHE A 127 3.14 0.71 9.50
C PHE A 127 4.57 0.61 10.04
N ASP A 128 5.57 0.89 9.19
CA ASP A 128 6.99 0.88 9.58
C ASP A 128 7.36 2.03 10.54
N SER A 129 6.50 3.04 10.70
CA SER A 129 6.68 4.11 11.70
C SER A 129 6.15 3.73 13.08
N ILE A 130 5.32 2.69 13.17
CA ILE A 130 4.78 2.18 14.43
C ILE A 130 5.90 1.46 15.19
N PRO A 131 6.15 1.76 16.48
CA PRO A 131 7.12 1.02 17.27
C PRO A 131 6.85 -0.49 17.24
N ALA A 132 7.91 -1.29 17.07
CA ALA A 132 7.78 -2.74 16.86
C ALA A 132 6.95 -3.44 17.95
N GLU A 133 7.09 -3.00 19.20
CA GLU A 133 6.32 -3.53 20.34
C GLU A 133 4.80 -3.33 20.24
N TYR A 134 4.33 -2.42 19.37
CA TYR A 134 2.89 -2.17 19.15
C TYR A 134 2.37 -2.76 17.84
N GLN A 135 3.26 -3.13 16.88
CA GLN A 135 2.85 -3.54 15.54
C GLN A 135 1.88 -4.74 15.53
N PHE A 136 2.04 -5.71 16.42
CA PHE A 136 1.10 -6.84 16.50
C PHE A 136 -0.29 -6.41 16.94
N GLY A 137 -0.39 -5.55 17.97
CA GLY A 137 -1.69 -5.03 18.42
C GLY A 137 -2.37 -4.16 17.37
N GLU A 138 -1.60 -3.33 16.67
CA GLU A 138 -2.10 -2.49 15.58
C GLU A 138 -2.50 -3.33 14.36
N MET A 139 -1.79 -4.42 14.07
CA MET A 139 -2.19 -5.38 13.04
C MET A 139 -3.51 -6.08 13.41
N ASP A 140 -3.69 -6.51 14.65
CA ASP A 140 -4.96 -7.12 15.10
C ASP A 140 -6.11 -6.11 14.96
N TRP A 141 -5.88 -4.83 15.26
CA TRP A 141 -6.88 -3.79 15.02
C TRP A 141 -7.22 -3.63 13.53
N LEU A 142 -6.21 -3.66 12.62
CA LEU A 142 -6.45 -3.61 11.17
C LEU A 142 -7.27 -4.81 10.69
N ILE A 143 -6.99 -6.01 11.21
CA ILE A 143 -7.74 -7.24 10.92
C ILE A 143 -9.20 -7.09 11.36
N GLU A 144 -9.44 -6.62 12.59
CA GLU A 144 -10.79 -6.42 13.14
C GLU A 144 -11.62 -5.37 12.38
N ASN A 145 -10.94 -4.49 11.63
CA ASN A 145 -11.57 -3.45 10.81
C ASN A 145 -11.54 -3.75 9.30
N ASP A 146 -11.43 -5.03 8.93
CA ASP A 146 -11.52 -5.50 7.54
C ASP A 146 -10.51 -4.83 6.59
N VAL A 147 -9.30 -4.51 7.04
CA VAL A 147 -8.19 -4.11 6.17
C VAL A 147 -7.58 -5.36 5.54
N GLN A 148 -7.44 -5.38 4.22
CA GLN A 148 -7.02 -6.57 3.49
C GLN A 148 -5.52 -6.79 3.49
N ARG A 149 -4.72 -5.70 3.59
CA ARG A 149 -3.27 -5.80 3.38
C ARG A 149 -2.49 -4.76 4.15
N ILE A 150 -1.30 -5.13 4.58
CA ILE A 150 -0.28 -4.22 5.10
C ILE A 150 0.90 -4.23 4.13
N LEU A 151 1.25 -3.06 3.59
CA LEU A 151 2.50 -2.84 2.86
C LEU A 151 3.56 -2.40 3.87
N THR A 152 4.62 -3.20 4.02
CA THR A 152 5.67 -2.94 5.01
C THR A 152 7.06 -3.29 4.49
N HIS A 153 8.06 -2.57 4.97
CA HIS A 153 9.48 -2.88 4.80
C HIS A 153 10.01 -3.80 5.92
N GLY A 154 9.28 -3.85 7.04
CA GLY A 154 9.67 -4.57 8.25
C GLY A 154 10.69 -3.82 9.11
N GLY A 155 11.01 -2.57 8.76
CA GLY A 155 11.97 -1.74 9.47
C GLY A 155 12.29 -0.42 8.75
N PRO A 156 13.39 0.26 9.10
CA PRO A 156 13.77 1.53 8.49
C PRO A 156 14.01 1.42 6.99
N ALA A 157 13.33 2.22 6.19
CA ALA A 157 13.37 2.17 4.71
C ALA A 157 14.75 2.51 4.08
N ASN A 158 15.71 2.99 4.86
CA ASN A 158 17.09 3.25 4.42
C ASN A 158 18.05 2.07 4.63
N GLU A 159 17.57 0.97 5.20
CA GLU A 159 18.29 -0.28 5.38
C GLU A 159 17.87 -1.29 4.29
N PRO A 160 18.72 -2.28 3.94
CA PRO A 160 18.32 -3.35 3.04
C PRO A 160 17.17 -4.19 3.63
N ILE A 161 16.17 -4.54 2.84
CA ILE A 161 15.02 -5.34 3.31
C ILE A 161 15.45 -6.71 3.86
N GLU A 162 16.56 -7.23 3.40
CA GLU A 162 17.14 -8.49 3.83
C GLU A 162 17.54 -8.50 5.33
N GLU A 163 17.81 -7.33 5.90
CA GLU A 163 18.10 -7.18 7.33
C GLU A 163 16.83 -7.30 8.20
N HIS A 164 15.66 -7.23 7.58
CA HIS A 164 14.35 -7.25 8.25
C HIS A 164 13.59 -8.57 8.08
N PHE A 165 14.17 -9.58 7.41
CA PHE A 165 13.48 -10.85 7.16
C PHE A 165 12.98 -11.53 8.43
N ALA A 166 13.76 -11.52 9.51
CA ALA A 166 13.33 -12.12 10.78
C ALA A 166 12.07 -11.45 11.34
N TRP A 167 11.96 -10.12 11.25
CA TRP A 167 10.79 -9.39 11.71
C TRP A 167 9.61 -9.57 10.77
N LEU A 168 9.86 -9.58 9.46
CA LEU A 168 8.81 -9.87 8.46
C LEU A 168 8.22 -11.26 8.65
N ASP A 169 9.04 -12.28 8.95
CA ASP A 169 8.54 -13.63 9.29
C ASP A 169 7.64 -13.62 10.53
N GLU A 170 8.03 -12.91 11.59
CA GLU A 170 7.19 -12.77 12.80
C GLU A 170 5.85 -12.07 12.48
N LEU A 171 5.86 -11.03 11.63
CA LEU A 171 4.64 -10.35 11.18
C LEU A 171 3.74 -11.30 10.34
N ILE A 172 4.32 -12.09 9.44
CA ILE A 172 3.61 -13.08 8.62
C ILE A 172 3.01 -14.17 9.49
N GLU A 173 3.76 -14.70 10.45
CA GLU A 173 3.26 -15.70 11.41
C GLU A 173 2.11 -15.14 12.26
N HIS A 174 2.22 -13.90 12.75
CA HIS A 174 1.16 -13.26 13.52
C HIS A 174 -0.09 -12.98 12.67
N ALA A 175 0.10 -12.59 11.41
CA ALA A 175 -1.00 -12.36 10.46
C ALA A 175 -1.85 -13.63 10.26
N ALA A 176 -1.21 -14.80 10.19
CA ALA A 176 -1.87 -16.12 10.12
C ALA A 176 -3.01 -16.16 9.07
N ASP A 177 -2.74 -15.64 7.88
CA ASP A 177 -3.69 -15.50 6.76
C ASP A 177 -4.95 -14.65 7.06
N ARG A 178 -4.97 -13.91 8.17
CA ARG A 178 -6.09 -12.99 8.51
C ARG A 178 -5.97 -11.63 7.80
N ILE A 179 -4.75 -11.25 7.41
CA ILE A 179 -4.40 -10.06 6.65
C ILE A 179 -3.15 -10.37 5.82
N ASP A 180 -3.07 -9.85 4.61
CA ASP A 180 -1.90 -10.05 3.77
C ASP A 180 -0.73 -9.16 4.23
N ILE A 181 0.43 -9.73 4.45
CA ILE A 181 1.68 -8.98 4.60
C ILE A 181 2.36 -8.90 3.24
N MET A 182 2.49 -7.70 2.71
CA MET A 182 3.12 -7.44 1.42
C MET A 182 4.44 -6.70 1.61
N PRO A 183 5.59 -7.38 1.45
CA PRO A 183 6.88 -6.71 1.52
C PRO A 183 7.07 -5.67 0.42
N GLY A 184 7.62 -4.50 0.79
CA GLY A 184 7.93 -3.40 -0.11
C GLY A 184 9.16 -2.62 0.34
N GLY A 185 9.55 -1.63 -0.46
CA GLY A 185 10.75 -0.83 -0.18
C GLY A 185 12.04 -1.52 -0.65
N GLY A 186 12.63 -1.00 -1.75
CA GLY A 186 13.86 -1.54 -2.31
C GLY A 186 13.72 -2.86 -3.08
N ILE A 187 12.52 -3.41 -3.23
CA ILE A 187 12.31 -4.63 -4.00
C ILE A 187 12.30 -4.33 -5.50
N HIS A 188 13.05 -5.10 -6.27
CA HIS A 188 13.20 -4.94 -7.70
C HIS A 188 13.42 -6.30 -8.38
N LEU A 189 13.40 -6.32 -9.72
CA LEU A 189 13.57 -7.54 -10.52
C LEU A 189 14.80 -8.38 -10.11
N GLY A 190 15.89 -7.72 -9.69
CA GLY A 190 17.16 -8.39 -9.37
C GLY A 190 17.20 -9.07 -8.00
N ASN A 191 16.39 -8.63 -7.01
CA ASN A 191 16.39 -9.21 -5.65
C ASN A 191 15.09 -9.92 -5.27
N ARG A 192 14.00 -9.74 -6.02
CA ARG A 192 12.68 -10.30 -5.67
C ARG A 192 12.69 -11.82 -5.46
N GLN A 193 13.53 -12.57 -6.21
CA GLN A 193 13.60 -14.02 -6.05
C GLN A 193 14.16 -14.42 -4.68
N GLN A 194 15.17 -13.72 -4.19
CA GLN A 194 15.71 -13.93 -2.84
C GLN A 194 14.64 -13.75 -1.77
N ILE A 195 13.78 -12.72 -1.92
CA ILE A 195 12.70 -12.45 -0.97
C ILE A 195 11.65 -13.55 -1.00
N ILE A 196 11.27 -14.01 -2.21
CA ILE A 196 10.34 -15.15 -2.40
C ILE A 196 10.88 -16.44 -1.77
N ASP A 197 12.18 -16.66 -1.89
CA ASP A 197 12.82 -17.87 -1.34
C ASP A 197 12.99 -17.81 0.19
N SER A 198 12.93 -16.60 0.77
CA SER A 198 13.18 -16.35 2.20
C SER A 198 11.90 -16.15 3.02
N LEU A 199 10.84 -15.63 2.43
CA LEU A 199 9.59 -15.28 3.14
C LEU A 199 8.41 -16.05 2.58
N ALA A 200 7.49 -16.47 3.46
CA ALA A 200 6.24 -17.14 3.09
C ALA A 200 5.19 -16.15 2.61
N VAL A 201 5.45 -15.44 1.49
CA VAL A 201 4.55 -14.43 0.90
C VAL A 201 4.16 -14.81 -0.52
N ASP A 202 3.01 -14.33 -0.96
CA ASP A 202 2.48 -14.53 -2.31
C ASP A 202 2.36 -13.25 -3.13
N GLN A 203 2.77 -12.11 -2.57
CA GLN A 203 2.75 -10.81 -3.22
C GLN A 203 3.93 -9.94 -2.81
N LEU A 204 4.44 -9.14 -3.74
CA LEU A 204 5.56 -8.22 -3.55
C LEU A 204 5.28 -6.88 -4.23
N HIS A 205 5.77 -5.80 -3.61
CA HIS A 205 5.58 -4.43 -4.07
C HIS A 205 6.91 -3.77 -4.46
N GLY A 206 6.90 -3.00 -5.55
CA GLY A 206 8.07 -2.18 -5.91
C GLY A 206 7.94 -1.39 -7.20
N THR A 207 8.71 -0.29 -7.28
CA THR A 207 8.78 0.58 -8.48
C THR A 207 9.56 -0.04 -9.65
N LYS A 208 10.32 -1.11 -9.40
CA LYS A 208 11.15 -1.84 -10.39
C LYS A 208 10.94 -3.35 -10.29
N ILE A 209 9.77 -3.77 -9.83
CA ILE A 209 9.47 -5.17 -9.50
C ILE A 209 9.41 -6.09 -10.72
N VAL A 210 9.09 -5.57 -11.89
CA VAL A 210 8.89 -6.35 -13.13
C VAL A 210 9.83 -5.99 -14.27
N PHE A 211 10.61 -4.90 -14.14
CA PHE A 211 11.65 -4.52 -15.14
C PHE A 211 12.70 -3.58 -14.54
#